data_5c4ca159914bfd3ad03f8bce4ce4d1f8
#
_entry.id   5c4ca159914bfd3ad03f8bce4ce4d1f8
#
_cell.length_a   1.000
_cell.length_b   1.000
_cell.length_c   1.000
_cell.angle_alpha   90.00
_cell.angle_beta   90.00
_cell.angle_gamma   90.00
#
_symmetry.space_group_name_H-M   'P 1'
#
loop_
_entity.id
_entity.type
_entity.pdbx_description
1 polymer ?
#
loop_
_entity_poly.entity_id
_entity_poly.type
_entity_poly.pdbx_seq_one_letter_code
_entity_poly.pdbx_strand_id
1 'polypeptide(L)'
;MKAKLAFFLLASCIAVSAQAAKKSSEPAPWMQEPDSFMGIQFDQKFVYSVPECPAGYEIPKEICRRAPYQGLYITMGGPSIGFGYGLSVMAKNGPVDSFYLTTPSENYLHLTQLFITKYGSPTSRSTESVKTKGGGAFTNEILAWKGKKIEIVVEKYTSDINTSSATLRTIASKAKAIQDVDQKINGAASKL
;
A
#
# COMPACT_ATOMS: atom_id res chain seq x y z
N MET A 1 27.34 -34.51 -78.63
CA MET A 1 27.73 -34.18 -77.22
C MET A 1 26.56 -33.53 -76.52
N LYS A 2 25.88 -34.28 -75.59
CA LYS A 2 24.67 -33.78 -74.94
C LYS A 2 25.04 -33.48 -73.49
N ALA A 3 25.03 -32.21 -73.08
CA ALA A 3 25.21 -31.73 -71.70
C ALA A 3 23.89 -31.85 -70.91
N LYS A 4 23.92 -32.63 -69.82
CA LYS A 4 22.79 -32.72 -68.90
C LYS A 4 22.98 -31.68 -67.79
N LEU A 5 22.06 -30.72 -67.68
CA LEU A 5 21.97 -29.72 -66.62
C LEU A 5 21.19 -30.34 -65.45
N ALA A 6 21.87 -30.56 -64.32
CA ALA A 6 21.20 -31.00 -63.08
C ALA A 6 20.76 -29.80 -62.25
N PHE A 7 19.46 -29.71 -62.01
CA PHE A 7 18.82 -28.67 -61.17
C PHE A 7 18.79 -29.16 -59.74
N PHE A 8 19.57 -28.53 -58.84
CA PHE A 8 19.51 -28.76 -57.41
C PHE A 8 18.47 -27.85 -56.76
N LEU A 9 17.37 -28.44 -56.34
CA LEU A 9 16.36 -27.78 -55.50
C LEU A 9 16.81 -27.76 -54.04
N LEU A 10 17.24 -26.62 -53.53
CA LEU A 10 17.44 -26.40 -52.10
C LEU A 10 16.06 -26.15 -51.44
N ALA A 11 15.62 -27.12 -50.64
CA ALA A 11 14.47 -26.96 -49.76
C ALA A 11 14.90 -26.25 -48.48
N SER A 12 14.56 -24.94 -48.32
CA SER A 12 14.79 -24.19 -47.09
C SER A 12 13.69 -24.51 -46.09
N CYS A 13 14.00 -25.31 -45.06
CA CYS A 13 13.16 -25.51 -43.91
C CYS A 13 13.17 -24.24 -43.01
N ILE A 14 12.10 -23.47 -43.05
CA ILE A 14 11.89 -22.39 -42.10
C ILE A 14 11.36 -22.98 -40.80
N ALA A 15 12.22 -23.09 -39.79
CA ALA A 15 11.83 -23.45 -38.43
C ALA A 15 11.10 -22.28 -37.76
N VAL A 16 9.78 -22.35 -37.66
CA VAL A 16 8.95 -21.40 -36.89
C VAL A 16 9.13 -21.74 -35.42
N SER A 17 9.93 -20.97 -34.73
CA SER A 17 10.06 -21.05 -33.26
C SER A 17 8.78 -20.49 -32.62
N ALA A 18 7.89 -21.37 -32.19
CA ALA A 18 6.75 -20.99 -31.34
C ALA A 18 7.27 -20.53 -29.97
N GLN A 19 7.40 -19.25 -29.76
CA GLN A 19 7.60 -18.68 -28.43
C GLN A 19 6.30 -18.85 -27.63
N ALA A 20 6.30 -19.83 -26.72
CA ALA A 20 5.24 -19.98 -25.74
C ALA A 20 5.24 -18.73 -24.83
N ALA A 21 4.25 -17.87 -25.02
CA ALA A 21 3.99 -16.74 -24.12
C ALA A 21 3.77 -17.32 -22.72
N LYS A 22 4.67 -17.01 -21.79
CA LYS A 22 4.58 -17.38 -20.38
C LYS A 22 3.35 -16.66 -19.82
N LYS A 23 2.24 -17.40 -19.70
CA LYS A 23 1.00 -16.93 -19.08
C LYS A 23 1.38 -16.54 -17.66
N SER A 24 1.42 -15.23 -17.33
CA SER A 24 1.63 -14.77 -15.99
C SER A 24 0.44 -15.28 -15.17
N SER A 25 0.68 -16.28 -14.31
CA SER A 25 -0.33 -16.73 -13.36
C SER A 25 -0.70 -15.52 -12.49
N GLU A 26 -1.96 -15.07 -12.53
CA GLU A 26 -2.43 -14.10 -11.57
C GLU A 26 -2.08 -14.58 -10.16
N PRO A 27 -1.55 -13.70 -9.31
CA PRO A 27 -1.27 -14.06 -7.92
C PRO A 27 -2.53 -14.63 -7.28
N ALA A 28 -2.37 -15.69 -6.49
CA ALA A 28 -3.49 -16.26 -5.75
C ALA A 28 -4.22 -15.16 -4.96
N PRO A 29 -5.57 -15.18 -4.92
CA PRO A 29 -6.32 -14.15 -4.22
C PRO A 29 -5.93 -14.15 -2.73
N TRP A 30 -5.68 -12.95 -2.19
CA TRP A 30 -5.41 -12.78 -0.77
C TRP A 30 -6.71 -12.99 0.02
N MET A 31 -6.86 -14.15 0.65
CA MET A 31 -8.10 -14.58 1.31
C MET A 31 -8.45 -13.78 2.57
N GLN A 32 -7.47 -13.10 3.16
CA GLN A 32 -7.63 -12.28 4.38
C GLN A 32 -7.63 -10.78 4.06
N GLU A 33 -7.97 -10.42 2.81
CA GLU A 33 -8.10 -9.02 2.41
C GLU A 33 -9.18 -8.34 3.25
N PRO A 34 -8.84 -7.24 3.97
CA PRO A 34 -9.80 -6.59 4.86
C PRO A 34 -10.82 -5.74 4.11
N ASP A 35 -12.04 -5.69 4.63
CA ASP A 35 -13.07 -4.70 4.29
C ASP A 35 -13.14 -3.55 5.31
N SER A 36 -12.48 -3.72 6.45
CA SER A 36 -12.47 -2.78 7.57
C SER A 36 -11.14 -2.77 8.32
N PHE A 37 -10.88 -1.69 9.05
CA PHE A 37 -9.74 -1.60 9.97
C PHE A 37 -10.19 -0.98 11.30
N MET A 38 -9.89 -1.65 12.42
CA MET A 38 -10.31 -1.24 13.77
C MET A 38 -11.81 -0.92 13.89
N GLY A 39 -12.65 -1.71 13.20
CA GLY A 39 -14.10 -1.55 13.18
C GLY A 39 -14.63 -0.51 12.19
N ILE A 40 -13.77 0.21 11.49
CA ILE A 40 -14.15 1.23 10.51
C ILE A 40 -14.11 0.62 9.11
N GLN A 41 -15.26 0.61 8.41
CA GLN A 41 -15.39 0.07 7.06
C GLN A 41 -14.75 0.99 6.01
N PHE A 42 -14.13 0.41 4.97
CA PHE A 42 -13.54 1.20 3.88
C PHE A 42 -14.59 1.84 2.97
N ASP A 43 -15.74 1.21 2.78
CA ASP A 43 -16.79 1.62 1.84
C ASP A 43 -17.82 2.59 2.42
N GLN A 44 -17.79 2.81 3.73
CA GLN A 44 -18.72 3.72 4.42
C GLN A 44 -18.14 5.13 4.55
N LYS A 45 -19.03 6.12 4.56
CA LYS A 45 -18.61 7.51 4.82
C LYS A 45 -18.06 7.62 6.24
N PHE A 46 -16.78 7.96 6.34
CA PHE A 46 -16.04 8.01 7.60
C PHE A 46 -16.72 8.85 8.68
N VAL A 47 -17.24 10.02 8.31
CA VAL A 47 -17.89 10.95 9.25
C VAL A 47 -19.18 10.41 9.88
N TYR A 48 -19.81 9.40 9.27
CA TYR A 48 -20.98 8.73 9.84
C TYR A 48 -20.64 7.50 10.67
N SER A 49 -19.47 6.91 10.41
CA SER A 49 -19.01 5.71 11.11
C SER A 49 -18.25 6.02 12.39
N VAL A 50 -17.63 7.21 12.49
CA VAL A 50 -16.80 7.59 13.61
C VAL A 50 -17.29 8.94 14.17
N PRO A 51 -17.75 8.99 15.43
CA PRO A 51 -18.26 10.22 16.05
C PRO A 51 -17.15 11.25 16.24
N GLU A 52 -17.54 12.50 16.43
CA GLU A 52 -16.63 13.54 16.89
C GLU A 52 -16.16 13.29 18.32
N CYS A 53 -14.91 13.61 18.59
CA CYS A 53 -14.39 13.48 19.95
C CYS A 53 -15.08 14.49 20.87
N PRO A 54 -15.42 14.08 22.10
CA PRO A 54 -15.96 15.01 23.10
C PRO A 54 -14.95 16.13 23.41
N ALA A 55 -15.47 17.27 23.82
CA ALA A 55 -14.62 18.35 24.31
C ALA A 55 -13.95 17.88 25.63
N GLY A 56 -12.65 18.18 25.79
CA GLY A 56 -11.90 17.85 27.00
C GLY A 56 -10.55 17.19 26.69
N TYR A 57 -9.86 16.80 27.77
CA TYR A 57 -8.51 16.21 27.69
C TYR A 57 -8.52 14.69 27.93
N GLU A 58 -9.65 14.10 28.30
CA GLU A 58 -9.74 12.66 28.51
C GLU A 58 -9.67 11.92 27.19
N ILE A 59 -8.87 10.83 27.17
CA ILE A 59 -8.78 9.96 25.99
C ILE A 59 -10.01 9.04 25.99
N PRO A 60 -10.89 9.15 24.96
CA PRO A 60 -12.07 8.30 24.87
C PRO A 60 -11.70 6.83 24.77
N LYS A 61 -12.53 5.95 25.33
CA LYS A 61 -12.36 4.49 25.19
C LYS A 61 -12.63 4.02 23.77
N GLU A 62 -13.66 4.61 23.15
CA GLU A 62 -14.03 4.31 21.77
C GLU A 62 -13.34 5.27 20.80
N ILE A 63 -13.16 4.81 19.58
CA ILE A 63 -12.53 5.61 18.54
C ILE A 63 -13.42 6.80 18.17
N CYS A 64 -12.85 7.98 18.17
CA CYS A 64 -13.50 9.22 17.77
C CYS A 64 -12.59 10.04 16.85
N ARG A 65 -13.13 10.99 16.10
CA ARG A 65 -12.39 11.84 15.16
C ARG A 65 -12.32 13.29 15.64
N ARG A 66 -11.19 13.94 15.40
CA ARG A 66 -11.05 15.39 15.47
C ARG A 66 -11.46 16.03 14.14
N ALA A 67 -11.63 17.35 14.14
CA ALA A 67 -11.88 18.10 12.93
C ALA A 67 -10.79 17.84 11.88
N PRO A 68 -11.14 17.66 10.58
CA PRO A 68 -10.17 17.32 9.56
C PRO A 68 -9.32 18.51 9.14
N TYR A 69 -8.09 18.21 8.72
CA TYR A 69 -7.29 19.13 7.93
C TYR A 69 -7.10 18.53 6.53
N GLN A 70 -7.63 19.17 5.50
CA GLN A 70 -7.58 18.74 4.10
C GLN A 70 -8.05 17.28 3.87
N GLY A 71 -9.03 16.81 4.64
CA GLY A 71 -9.56 15.45 4.56
C GLY A 71 -8.80 14.41 5.38
N LEU A 72 -7.74 14.82 6.09
CA LEU A 72 -7.03 13.98 7.06
C LEU A 72 -7.66 14.19 8.45
N TYR A 73 -8.16 13.11 9.02
CA TYR A 73 -8.71 13.06 10.37
C TYR A 73 -7.70 12.42 11.31
N ILE A 74 -7.38 13.07 12.42
CA ILE A 74 -6.69 12.45 13.54
C ILE A 74 -7.74 11.79 14.42
N THR A 75 -7.55 10.54 14.79
CA THR A 75 -8.45 9.85 15.72
C THR A 75 -7.86 9.81 17.12
N MET A 76 -8.74 9.64 18.10
CA MET A 76 -8.40 9.39 19.50
C MET A 76 -9.17 8.18 19.99
N GLY A 77 -8.68 7.55 21.07
CA GLY A 77 -9.27 6.32 21.58
C GLY A 77 -8.99 5.12 20.67
N GLY A 78 -9.81 4.09 20.82
CA GLY A 78 -9.70 2.86 20.03
C GLY A 78 -9.16 1.67 20.82
N PRO A 79 -9.11 0.48 20.19
CA PRO A 79 -8.74 -0.76 20.86
C PRO A 79 -7.28 -0.76 21.30
N SER A 80 -7.00 -1.34 22.47
CA SER A 80 -5.63 -1.65 22.84
C SER A 80 -5.07 -2.78 21.97
N ILE A 81 -3.91 -2.58 21.39
CA ILE A 81 -3.21 -3.56 20.54
C ILE A 81 -1.87 -4.01 21.15
N GLY A 82 -1.69 -3.75 22.46
CA GLY A 82 -0.51 -4.17 23.21
C GLY A 82 0.64 -3.15 23.24
N PHE A 83 0.52 -2.05 22.47
CA PHE A 83 1.48 -0.94 22.46
C PHE A 83 0.78 0.38 22.06
N GLY A 84 1.44 1.50 22.34
CA GLY A 84 0.94 2.82 21.98
C GLY A 84 0.99 3.06 20.47
N TYR A 85 -0.06 3.67 19.92
CA TYR A 85 -0.14 4.02 18.50
C TYR A 85 -0.91 5.33 18.30
N GLY A 86 -0.64 5.98 17.16
CA GLY A 86 -1.48 7.02 16.58
C GLY A 86 -2.20 6.48 15.34
N LEU A 87 -3.44 6.88 15.13
CA LEU A 87 -4.19 6.54 13.93
C LEU A 87 -4.71 7.80 13.27
N SER A 88 -4.43 7.94 11.98
CA SER A 88 -5.00 8.97 11.11
C SER A 88 -5.76 8.33 9.96
N VAL A 89 -6.81 9.01 9.50
CA VAL A 89 -7.69 8.52 8.43
C VAL A 89 -7.83 9.58 7.36
N MET A 90 -7.51 9.21 6.12
CA MET A 90 -7.81 10.05 4.97
C MET A 90 -9.19 9.70 4.43
N ALA A 91 -10.10 10.69 4.41
CA ALA A 91 -11.47 10.55 3.90
C ALA A 91 -12.01 11.90 3.46
N LYS A 92 -11.87 12.25 2.19
CA LYS A 92 -12.35 13.54 1.64
C LYS A 92 -13.87 13.56 1.47
N ASN A 93 -14.62 13.72 2.58
CA ASN A 93 -16.09 13.76 2.60
C ASN A 93 -16.80 12.51 2.05
N GLY A 94 -16.10 11.40 1.98
CA GLY A 94 -16.55 10.14 1.40
C GLY A 94 -16.17 8.92 2.22
N PRO A 95 -16.11 7.77 1.56
CA PRO A 95 -15.50 6.55 2.08
C PRO A 95 -14.04 6.77 2.47
N VAL A 96 -13.49 5.83 3.24
CA VAL A 96 -12.09 5.88 3.66
C VAL A 96 -11.16 5.62 2.48
N ASP A 97 -10.26 6.56 2.21
CA ASP A 97 -9.18 6.40 1.23
C ASP A 97 -8.03 5.58 1.81
N SER A 98 -7.62 5.91 3.04
CA SER A 98 -6.55 5.18 3.75
C SER A 98 -6.59 5.38 5.26
N PHE A 99 -6.06 4.39 5.96
CA PHE A 99 -5.65 4.45 7.36
C PHE A 99 -4.14 4.55 7.45
N TYR A 100 -3.64 5.35 8.38
CA TYR A 100 -2.24 5.50 8.67
C TYR A 100 -2.01 5.34 10.17
N LEU A 101 -1.50 4.19 10.57
CA LEU A 101 -1.13 3.86 11.93
C LEU A 101 0.36 4.12 12.11
N THR A 102 0.74 4.82 13.18
CA THR A 102 2.13 5.06 13.56
C THR A 102 2.39 4.58 14.98
N THR A 103 3.60 4.14 15.24
CA THR A 103 4.08 3.74 16.57
C THR A 103 5.60 3.97 16.66
N PRO A 104 6.20 4.08 17.86
CA PRO A 104 7.65 4.06 18.00
C PRO A 104 8.28 2.85 17.32
N SER A 105 9.44 3.02 16.68
CA SER A 105 10.10 1.96 15.89
C SER A 105 10.54 0.75 16.72
N GLU A 106 10.65 0.89 18.03
CA GLU A 106 10.86 -0.22 18.96
C GLU A 106 9.72 -1.24 18.97
N ASN A 107 8.49 -0.81 18.58
CA ASN A 107 7.32 -1.68 18.47
C ASN A 107 7.21 -2.38 17.11
N TYR A 108 8.15 -2.17 16.18
CA TYR A 108 8.07 -2.70 14.82
C TYR A 108 7.82 -4.21 14.75
N LEU A 109 8.51 -4.99 15.58
CA LEU A 109 8.35 -6.46 15.61
C LEU A 109 6.94 -6.86 16.07
N HIS A 110 6.39 -6.17 17.09
CA HIS A 110 5.03 -6.40 17.55
C HIS A 110 4.00 -6.00 16.48
N LEU A 111 4.21 -4.85 15.83
CA LEU A 111 3.37 -4.38 14.73
C LEU A 111 3.34 -5.39 13.58
N THR A 112 4.50 -5.86 13.12
CA THR A 112 4.59 -6.85 12.03
C THR A 112 3.92 -8.16 12.40
N GLN A 113 4.15 -8.67 13.63
CA GLN A 113 3.53 -9.90 14.10
C GLN A 113 2.00 -9.78 14.17
N LEU A 114 1.48 -8.64 14.65
CA LEU A 114 0.05 -8.36 14.68
C LEU A 114 -0.57 -8.43 13.27
N PHE A 115 0.08 -7.79 12.29
CA PHE A 115 -0.40 -7.77 10.91
C PHE A 115 -0.30 -9.14 10.24
N ILE A 116 0.77 -9.89 10.45
CA ILE A 116 0.92 -11.25 9.93
C ILE A 116 -0.14 -12.17 10.55
N THR A 117 -0.40 -12.08 11.84
CA THR A 117 -1.41 -12.89 12.52
C THR A 117 -2.80 -12.60 11.98
N LYS A 118 -3.14 -11.33 11.72
CA LYS A 118 -4.46 -10.94 11.26
C LYS A 118 -4.66 -11.12 9.76
N TYR A 119 -3.66 -10.82 8.95
CA TYR A 119 -3.77 -10.73 7.50
C TYR A 119 -2.99 -11.81 6.76
N GLY A 120 -2.36 -12.73 7.47
CA GLY A 120 -1.52 -13.79 6.89
C GLY A 120 -0.14 -13.30 6.47
N SER A 121 0.58 -14.13 5.76
CA SER A 121 1.91 -13.79 5.24
C SER A 121 1.83 -12.64 4.24
N PRO A 122 2.78 -11.67 4.27
CA PRO A 122 2.83 -10.60 3.28
C PRO A 122 3.08 -11.15 1.89
N THR A 123 2.52 -10.51 0.87
CA THR A 123 2.72 -10.86 -0.55
C THR A 123 4.13 -10.52 -1.03
N SER A 124 4.78 -9.54 -0.37
CA SER A 124 6.19 -9.21 -0.62
C SER A 124 6.87 -8.68 0.62
N ARG A 125 8.20 -8.88 0.67
CA ARG A 125 9.11 -8.30 1.65
C ARG A 125 10.27 -7.67 0.89
N SER A 126 10.68 -6.48 1.32
CA SER A 126 11.83 -5.78 0.77
C SER A 126 12.58 -5.03 1.86
N THR A 127 13.80 -4.65 1.57
CA THR A 127 14.60 -3.78 2.42
C THR A 127 15.17 -2.65 1.57
N GLU A 128 15.29 -1.49 2.16
CA GLU A 128 15.94 -0.33 1.56
C GLU A 128 16.87 0.34 2.57
N SER A 129 17.87 1.06 2.09
CA SER A 129 18.74 1.85 2.95
C SER A 129 18.19 3.26 3.11
N VAL A 130 17.90 3.64 4.35
CA VAL A 130 17.52 5.01 4.70
C VAL A 130 18.71 5.71 5.41
N LYS A 131 18.92 6.99 5.09
CA LYS A 131 19.99 7.78 5.68
C LYS A 131 19.42 8.90 6.54
N THR A 132 19.98 9.08 7.72
CA THR A 132 19.69 10.25 8.56
C THR A 132 20.46 11.48 8.09
N LYS A 133 19.99 12.65 8.49
CA LYS A 133 20.72 13.92 8.23
C LYS A 133 22.14 13.92 8.81
N GLY A 134 22.39 13.15 9.88
CA GLY A 134 23.71 12.97 10.50
C GLY A 134 24.59 11.94 9.79
N GLY A 135 24.17 11.38 8.63
CA GLY A 135 24.96 10.42 7.84
C GLY A 135 24.85 8.96 8.25
N GLY A 136 24.11 8.63 9.31
CA GLY A 136 23.86 7.25 9.70
C GLY A 136 23.00 6.54 8.65
N ALA A 137 23.35 5.27 8.31
CA ALA A 137 22.60 4.43 7.39
C ALA A 137 21.90 3.32 8.18
N PHE A 138 20.63 3.11 7.88
CA PHE A 138 19.77 2.12 8.53
C PHE A 138 19.04 1.28 7.48
N THR A 139 18.81 0.01 7.78
CA THR A 139 18.02 -0.88 6.93
C THR A 139 16.55 -0.75 7.28
N ASN A 140 15.76 -0.16 6.38
CA ASN A 140 14.31 -0.14 6.45
C ASN A 140 13.75 -1.46 5.91
N GLU A 141 13.00 -2.18 6.72
CA GLU A 141 12.28 -3.37 6.30
C GLU A 141 10.83 -2.99 5.96
N ILE A 142 10.34 -3.47 4.82
CA ILE A 142 9.01 -3.17 4.28
C ILE A 142 8.29 -4.48 4.00
N LEU A 143 7.12 -4.65 4.61
CA LEU A 143 6.21 -5.76 4.34
C LEU A 143 5.01 -5.21 3.58
N ALA A 144 4.59 -5.89 2.52
CA ALA A 144 3.40 -5.48 1.78
C ALA A 144 2.43 -6.64 1.54
N TRP A 145 1.15 -6.36 1.64
CA TRP A 145 0.04 -7.21 1.24
C TRP A 145 -0.72 -6.48 0.13
N LYS A 146 -0.86 -7.12 -1.00
CA LYS A 146 -1.55 -6.54 -2.16
C LYS A 146 -2.76 -7.39 -2.52
N GLY A 147 -3.94 -6.85 -2.26
CA GLY A 147 -5.21 -7.44 -2.61
C GLY A 147 -5.80 -6.87 -3.90
N LYS A 148 -7.08 -7.15 -4.13
CA LYS A 148 -7.86 -6.59 -5.24
C LYS A 148 -8.40 -5.20 -4.93
N LYS A 149 -8.73 -4.93 -3.67
CA LYS A 149 -9.34 -3.69 -3.19
C LYS A 149 -8.41 -2.88 -2.30
N ILE A 150 -7.62 -3.56 -1.46
CA ILE A 150 -6.80 -2.98 -0.42
C ILE A 150 -5.33 -3.35 -0.60
N GLU A 151 -4.47 -2.40 -0.34
CA GLU A 151 -3.03 -2.60 -0.15
C GLU A 151 -2.68 -2.26 1.31
N ILE A 152 -1.89 -3.11 1.95
CA ILE A 152 -1.27 -2.83 3.25
C ILE A 152 0.23 -2.73 3.06
N VAL A 153 0.85 -1.73 3.66
CA VAL A 153 2.31 -1.57 3.73
C VAL A 153 2.69 -1.30 5.18
N VAL A 154 3.59 -2.12 5.72
CA VAL A 154 4.17 -1.94 7.05
C VAL A 154 5.64 -1.65 6.88
N GLU A 155 6.10 -0.52 7.45
CA GLU A 155 7.47 -0.03 7.33
C GLU A 155 8.11 0.14 8.70
N LYS A 156 9.36 -0.31 8.81
CA LYS A 156 10.14 -0.13 10.05
C LYS A 156 10.45 1.33 10.31
N TYR A 157 10.80 2.07 9.27
CA TYR A 157 11.12 3.49 9.34
C TYR A 157 10.32 4.24 8.28
N THR A 158 9.50 5.18 8.69
CA THR A 158 8.65 5.96 7.76
C THR A 158 9.15 7.40 7.59
N SER A 159 8.78 8.35 8.43
CA SER A 159 9.23 9.74 8.34
C SER A 159 10.61 9.97 8.98
N ASP A 160 10.98 9.12 9.93
CA ASP A 160 12.25 9.11 10.63
C ASP A 160 12.58 7.71 11.16
N ILE A 161 13.77 7.53 11.77
CA ILE A 161 14.22 6.24 12.28
C ILE A 161 13.58 5.82 13.61
N ASN A 162 12.78 6.69 14.22
CA ASN A 162 12.12 6.42 15.51
C ASN A 162 10.65 6.01 15.31
N THR A 163 10.12 6.09 14.08
CA THR A 163 8.71 5.86 13.78
C THR A 163 8.53 4.72 12.79
N SER A 164 7.76 3.71 13.19
CA SER A 164 7.22 2.67 12.31
C SER A 164 5.79 3.00 11.91
N SER A 165 5.36 2.51 10.76
CA SER A 165 3.99 2.71 10.29
C SER A 165 3.36 1.48 9.67
N ALA A 166 2.02 1.48 9.66
CA ALA A 166 1.21 0.63 8.82
C ALA A 166 0.20 1.48 8.06
N THR A 167 0.28 1.44 6.73
CA THR A 167 -0.66 2.11 5.84
C THR A 167 -1.59 1.06 5.22
N LEU A 168 -2.90 1.24 5.41
CA LEU A 168 -3.91 0.46 4.70
C LEU A 168 -4.63 1.40 3.75
N ARG A 169 -4.62 1.11 2.44
CA ARG A 169 -5.15 2.01 1.43
C ARG A 169 -5.97 1.28 0.39
N THR A 170 -7.07 1.90 -0.06
CA THR A 170 -7.84 1.36 -1.18
C THR A 170 -7.02 1.49 -2.48
N ILE A 171 -7.10 0.46 -3.34
CA ILE A 171 -6.46 0.50 -4.66
C ILE A 171 -7.02 1.64 -5.50
N ALA A 172 -8.32 1.93 -5.37
CA ALA A 172 -8.97 3.02 -6.07
C ALA A 172 -8.40 4.39 -5.68
N SER A 173 -8.20 4.66 -4.36
CA SER A 173 -7.61 5.94 -3.91
C SER A 173 -6.15 6.08 -4.33
N LYS A 174 -5.40 4.97 -4.35
CA LYS A 174 -4.03 4.96 -4.88
C LYS A 174 -3.98 5.32 -6.35
N ALA A 175 -4.82 4.69 -7.17
CA ALA A 175 -4.91 4.97 -8.61
C ALA A 175 -5.31 6.43 -8.87
N LYS A 176 -6.30 6.94 -8.11
CA LYS A 176 -6.71 8.34 -8.20
C LYS A 176 -5.58 9.30 -7.82
N ALA A 177 -4.83 9.02 -6.75
CA ALA A 177 -3.71 9.87 -6.35
C ALA A 177 -2.62 9.96 -7.42
N ILE A 178 -2.31 8.84 -8.09
CA ILE A 178 -1.37 8.81 -9.23
C ILE A 178 -1.90 9.67 -10.37
N GLN A 179 -3.15 9.49 -10.75
CA GLN A 179 -3.80 10.26 -11.82
C GLN A 179 -3.80 11.77 -11.52
N ASP A 180 -4.10 12.16 -10.27
CA ASP A 180 -4.10 13.58 -9.84
C ASP A 180 -2.68 14.18 -9.95
N VAL A 181 -1.61 13.40 -9.67
CA VAL A 181 -0.21 13.83 -9.85
C VAL A 181 0.12 14.00 -11.32
N ASP A 182 -0.22 13.02 -12.16
CA ASP A 182 0.03 13.06 -13.62
C ASP A 182 -0.66 14.27 -14.28
N GLN A 183 -1.91 14.54 -13.88
CA GLN A 183 -2.63 15.73 -14.37
C GLN A 183 -1.94 17.04 -13.96
N LYS A 184 -1.43 17.14 -12.73
CA LYS A 184 -0.69 18.32 -12.27
C LYS A 184 0.61 18.50 -13.04
N ILE A 185 1.36 17.42 -13.26
CA ILE A 185 2.61 17.44 -14.04
C ILE A 185 2.34 17.88 -15.47
N ASN A 186 1.35 17.27 -16.14
CA ASN A 186 0.97 17.61 -17.52
C ASN A 186 0.48 19.06 -17.63
N GLY A 187 -0.32 19.53 -16.67
CA GLY A 187 -0.78 20.92 -16.60
C GLY A 187 0.34 21.93 -16.32
N ALA A 188 1.40 21.51 -15.61
CA ALA A 188 2.60 22.36 -15.43
C ALA A 188 3.47 22.37 -16.70
N ALA A 189 3.69 21.20 -17.31
CA ALA A 189 4.49 21.07 -18.52
C ALA A 189 3.91 21.88 -19.70
N SER A 190 2.56 21.98 -19.81
CA SER A 190 1.92 22.79 -20.85
C SER A 190 2.13 24.30 -20.71
N LYS A 191 2.73 24.78 -19.61
CA LYS A 191 3.05 26.20 -19.37
C LYS A 191 4.52 26.54 -19.65
N LEU A 192 5.34 25.53 -19.96
CA LEU A 192 6.76 25.70 -20.36
C LEU A 192 6.89 25.90 -21.86
#